data_dea6358902e006a842d6774aaf8be5a1
#
_entry.id   dea6358902e006a842d6774aaf8be5a1
#
_cell.length_a   1.000
_cell.length_b   1.000
_cell.length_c   1.000
_cell.angle_alpha   90.00
_cell.angle_beta   90.00
_cell.angle_gamma   90.00
#
_symmetry.space_group_name_H-M   'P 1'
#
loop_
_entity.id
_entity.type
_entity.pdbx_description
1 polymer ?
#
loop_
_entity_poly.entity_id
_entity_poly.type
_entity_poly.pdbx_seq_one_letter_code
_entity_poly.pdbx_strand_id
1 'polypeptide(L)'
;TDTLDSGTSENHFTLVNGYTFANHLTEVGSDGQLIPELAESFNSDDGKRWVFDLRQGVEFHNGKTMTSEDVVASFNHHMGEDSGSAASGLLTAVKSLTADGKNRVIFDLESANADFPFIVSDYHISIRPAGDMASGVGTGGYILESFDPGVKSVLKRNPNYWKEGKAHFDEVELISIIDPTARQTALMNGEIDSIDRVDLKTINLFKRNTDINIMDITGTAHYTFPMRLNVDPFGDYDLRMALKWSIRRQELVDKILLGYGAVGND
;
A
#
# COMPACT_ATOMS: atom_id res chain seq x y z
N THR A 1 3.80 8.42 15.66
CA THR A 1 4.58 9.55 15.09
C THR A 1 4.71 9.31 13.60
N ASP A 2 4.39 10.30 12.78
CA ASP A 2 4.46 10.15 11.34
C ASP A 2 5.92 10.04 10.90
N THR A 3 6.16 9.12 9.97
CA THR A 3 7.50 8.81 9.46
C THR A 3 7.43 8.59 7.94
N LEU A 4 8.55 8.78 7.27
CA LEU A 4 8.70 8.45 5.85
C LEU A 4 9.28 7.04 5.65
N ASP A 5 9.61 6.35 6.73
CA ASP A 5 9.93 4.92 6.70
C ASP A 5 8.66 4.12 6.56
N SER A 6 8.45 3.51 5.39
CA SER A 6 7.27 2.70 5.11
C SER A 6 7.11 1.51 6.05
N GLY A 7 8.21 0.94 6.54
CA GLY A 7 8.17 -0.20 7.47
C GLY A 7 7.48 0.10 8.80
N THR A 8 7.50 1.36 9.24
CA THR A 8 6.91 1.80 10.52
C THR A 8 5.70 2.72 10.34
N SER A 9 5.22 2.85 9.11
CA SER A 9 4.17 3.76 8.70
C SER A 9 2.80 3.09 8.80
N GLU A 10 2.01 3.41 9.82
CA GLU A 10 0.72 2.75 10.07
C GLU A 10 -0.50 3.67 9.82
N ASN A 11 -0.28 4.97 9.66
CA ASN A 11 -1.41 5.87 9.44
C ASN A 11 -1.60 6.18 7.95
N HIS A 12 -2.81 6.60 7.61
CA HIS A 12 -3.21 6.78 6.22
C HIS A 12 -2.46 7.91 5.50
N PHE A 13 -2.12 8.99 6.22
CA PHE A 13 -1.36 10.10 5.67
C PHE A 13 0.03 9.66 5.19
N THR A 14 0.74 8.91 6.02
CA THR A 14 2.08 8.39 5.66
C THR A 14 2.01 7.31 4.57
N LEU A 15 0.94 6.50 4.56
CA LEU A 15 0.69 5.52 3.50
C LEU A 15 0.52 6.22 2.13
N VAL A 16 -0.32 7.25 2.04
CA VAL A 16 -0.53 7.99 0.79
C VAL A 16 0.75 8.69 0.35
N ASN A 17 1.53 9.23 1.28
CA ASN A 17 2.87 9.76 0.99
C ASN A 17 3.75 8.69 0.34
N GLY A 18 3.81 7.49 0.92
CA GLY A 18 4.58 6.36 0.39
C GLY A 18 4.27 6.07 -1.07
N TYR A 19 3.00 5.91 -1.41
CA TYR A 19 2.55 5.69 -2.80
C TYR A 19 2.82 6.87 -3.74
N THR A 20 2.97 8.07 -3.22
CA THR A 20 3.21 9.26 -4.06
C THR A 20 4.67 9.35 -4.50
N PHE A 21 5.63 9.04 -3.62
CA PHE A 21 7.04 9.18 -3.91
C PHE A 21 7.81 7.86 -4.13
N ALA A 22 7.20 6.68 -3.90
CA ALA A 22 7.87 5.39 -4.05
C ALA A 22 7.02 4.40 -4.85
N ASN A 23 7.66 3.35 -5.36
CA ASN A 23 7.03 2.24 -6.05
C ASN A 23 7.46 0.90 -5.42
N HIS A 24 6.78 -0.19 -5.83
CA HIS A 24 6.97 -1.55 -5.35
C HIS A 24 7.45 -2.45 -6.50
N LEU A 25 7.75 -3.72 -6.23
CA LEU A 25 8.08 -4.66 -7.31
C LEU A 25 6.85 -4.93 -8.21
N THR A 26 5.68 -5.03 -7.59
CA THR A 26 4.40 -5.23 -8.25
C THR A 26 3.37 -4.28 -7.67
N GLU A 27 2.28 -4.02 -8.37
CA GLU A 27 1.16 -3.22 -7.86
C GLU A 27 -0.18 -3.89 -8.16
N VAL A 28 -1.20 -3.59 -7.36
CA VAL A 28 -2.57 -4.02 -7.61
C VAL A 28 -3.29 -2.91 -8.35
N GLY A 29 -3.72 -3.20 -9.57
CA GLY A 29 -4.47 -2.27 -10.41
C GLY A 29 -5.86 -1.95 -9.88
N SER A 30 -6.51 -0.93 -10.45
CA SER A 30 -7.87 -0.53 -10.08
C SER A 30 -8.95 -1.59 -10.34
N ASP A 31 -8.62 -2.59 -11.14
CA ASP A 31 -9.44 -3.79 -11.42
C ASP A 31 -9.16 -4.95 -10.46
N GLY A 32 -8.28 -4.74 -9.46
CA GLY A 32 -7.86 -5.75 -8.50
C GLY A 32 -6.86 -6.77 -9.05
N GLN A 33 -6.40 -6.60 -10.30
CA GLN A 33 -5.40 -7.49 -10.86
C GLN A 33 -3.99 -7.06 -10.46
N LEU A 34 -3.15 -8.06 -10.22
CA LEU A 34 -1.73 -7.82 -9.97
C LEU A 34 -1.03 -7.51 -11.30
N ILE A 35 -0.28 -6.43 -11.32
CA ILE A 35 0.48 -6.00 -12.50
C ILE A 35 1.96 -5.77 -12.14
N PRO A 36 2.89 -5.95 -13.09
CA PRO A 36 4.29 -5.59 -12.93
C PRO A 36 4.46 -4.09 -12.65
N GLU A 37 5.31 -3.73 -11.68
CA GLU A 37 5.67 -2.35 -11.39
C GLU A 37 7.17 -2.12 -11.60
N LEU A 38 8.01 -2.07 -10.57
CA LEU A 38 9.47 -1.97 -10.73
C LEU A 38 10.08 -3.29 -11.25
N ALA A 39 9.45 -4.42 -10.99
CA ALA A 39 9.70 -5.63 -11.76
C ALA A 39 9.01 -5.52 -13.12
N GLU A 40 9.73 -5.74 -14.21
CA GLU A 40 9.17 -5.83 -15.56
C GLU A 40 8.43 -7.15 -15.78
N SER A 41 8.93 -8.20 -15.14
CA SER A 41 8.32 -9.53 -15.13
C SER A 41 8.65 -10.29 -13.84
N PHE A 42 7.82 -11.26 -13.51
CA PHE A 42 8.08 -12.19 -12.42
C PHE A 42 7.53 -13.58 -12.78
N ASN A 43 8.22 -14.63 -12.33
CA ASN A 43 7.81 -16.00 -12.56
C ASN A 43 8.32 -16.96 -11.48
N SER A 44 7.66 -18.11 -11.40
CA SER A 44 8.06 -19.25 -10.58
C SER A 44 7.51 -20.53 -11.20
N ASP A 45 8.30 -21.59 -11.26
CA ASP A 45 7.86 -22.90 -11.76
C ASP A 45 7.19 -23.74 -10.66
N ASP A 46 7.53 -23.48 -9.40
CA ASP A 46 7.12 -24.32 -8.26
C ASP A 46 6.46 -23.54 -7.11
N GLY A 47 6.30 -22.22 -7.27
CA GLY A 47 5.81 -21.31 -6.23
C GLY A 47 6.75 -21.09 -5.06
N LYS A 48 7.96 -21.71 -5.07
CA LYS A 48 8.98 -21.53 -4.02
C LYS A 48 10.11 -20.62 -4.44
N ARG A 49 10.58 -20.80 -5.67
CA ARG A 49 11.65 -19.96 -6.23
C ARG A 49 11.02 -18.93 -7.15
N TRP A 50 10.98 -17.68 -6.72
CA TRP A 50 10.46 -16.55 -7.48
C TRP A 50 11.59 -15.73 -8.06
N VAL A 51 11.53 -15.48 -9.35
CA VAL A 51 12.48 -14.63 -10.09
C VAL A 51 11.75 -13.36 -10.51
N PHE A 52 12.31 -12.20 -10.17
CA PHE A 52 11.83 -10.89 -10.60
C PHE A 52 12.90 -10.22 -11.46
N ASP A 53 12.57 -9.96 -12.72
CA ASP A 53 13.42 -9.16 -13.62
C ASP A 53 13.05 -7.70 -13.46
N LEU A 54 14.02 -6.86 -13.13
CA LEU A 54 13.82 -5.45 -12.80
C LEU A 54 13.86 -4.59 -14.07
N ARG A 55 13.04 -3.54 -14.11
CA ARG A 55 13.11 -2.51 -15.15
C ARG A 55 14.47 -1.85 -15.14
N GLN A 56 15.00 -1.63 -16.34
CA GLN A 56 16.28 -0.97 -16.51
C GLN A 56 16.08 0.55 -16.63
N GLY A 57 17.05 1.32 -16.14
CA GLY A 57 17.06 2.78 -16.28
C GLY A 57 16.10 3.52 -15.37
N VAL A 58 15.46 2.85 -14.42
CA VAL A 58 14.66 3.53 -13.38
C VAL A 58 15.60 4.28 -12.45
N GLU A 59 15.33 5.57 -12.24
CA GLU A 59 16.11 6.44 -11.37
C GLU A 59 15.34 6.76 -10.08
N PHE A 60 16.05 6.75 -8.97
CA PHE A 60 15.58 7.37 -7.74
C PHE A 60 15.60 8.90 -7.87
N HIS A 61 14.84 9.60 -7.05
CA HIS A 61 14.77 11.06 -7.02
C HIS A 61 16.12 11.76 -6.82
N ASN A 62 17.10 11.08 -6.27
CA ASN A 62 18.48 11.56 -6.10
C ASN A 62 19.38 11.31 -7.32
N GLY A 63 18.84 10.80 -8.43
CA GLY A 63 19.56 10.51 -9.67
C GLY A 63 20.33 9.17 -9.68
N LYS A 64 20.30 8.40 -8.60
CA LYS A 64 20.88 7.05 -8.58
C LYS A 64 20.00 6.10 -9.37
N THR A 65 20.59 5.34 -10.30
CA THR A 65 19.87 4.25 -10.98
C THR A 65 19.59 3.10 -10.02
N MET A 66 18.34 2.61 -10.01
CA MET A 66 17.91 1.47 -9.21
C MET A 66 18.59 0.19 -9.69
N THR A 67 18.99 -0.64 -8.76
CA THR A 67 19.58 -1.97 -9.00
C THR A 67 18.97 -3.02 -8.07
N SER A 68 19.29 -4.27 -8.33
CA SER A 68 18.94 -5.39 -7.46
C SER A 68 19.44 -5.24 -6.02
N GLU A 69 20.56 -4.54 -5.82
CA GLU A 69 21.10 -4.26 -4.47
C GLU A 69 20.15 -3.36 -3.67
N ASP A 70 19.50 -2.40 -4.31
CA ASP A 70 18.49 -1.54 -3.67
C ASP A 70 17.25 -2.34 -3.27
N VAL A 71 16.82 -3.25 -4.13
CA VAL A 71 15.72 -4.16 -3.83
C VAL A 71 16.07 -5.05 -2.64
N VAL A 72 17.23 -5.70 -2.66
CA VAL A 72 17.70 -6.54 -1.55
C VAL A 72 17.79 -5.74 -0.24
N ALA A 73 18.33 -4.52 -0.29
CA ALA A 73 18.42 -3.65 0.89
C ALA A 73 17.03 -3.27 1.42
N SER A 74 16.07 -2.93 0.54
CA SER A 74 14.70 -2.59 0.93
C SER A 74 14.00 -3.75 1.62
N PHE A 75 14.08 -4.96 1.06
CA PHE A 75 13.48 -6.13 1.70
C PHE A 75 14.16 -6.50 3.02
N ASN A 76 15.49 -6.42 3.09
CA ASN A 76 16.23 -6.70 4.33
C ASN A 76 15.87 -5.73 5.48
N HIS A 77 15.41 -4.51 5.17
CA HIS A 77 14.88 -3.57 6.17
C HIS A 77 13.64 -4.12 6.89
N HIS A 78 12.84 -4.94 6.21
CA HIS A 78 11.62 -5.55 6.75
C HIS A 78 11.84 -6.95 7.32
N MET A 79 12.96 -7.60 6.99
CA MET A 79 13.27 -8.98 7.41
C MET A 79 14.21 -8.99 8.62
N GLY A 80 14.17 -10.07 9.36
CA GLY A 80 15.03 -10.32 10.52
C GLY A 80 14.29 -10.20 11.85
N GLU A 81 14.84 -10.82 12.88
CA GLU A 81 14.24 -10.90 14.22
C GLU A 81 14.15 -9.54 14.91
N ASP A 82 15.07 -8.62 14.60
CA ASP A 82 15.14 -7.28 15.17
C ASP A 82 14.41 -6.22 14.32
N SER A 83 13.76 -6.62 13.23
CA SER A 83 13.03 -5.67 12.39
C SER A 83 11.80 -5.11 13.12
N GLY A 84 11.75 -3.78 13.23
CA GLY A 84 10.57 -3.05 13.73
C GLY A 84 9.46 -2.88 12.68
N SER A 85 9.62 -3.47 11.50
CA SER A 85 8.66 -3.31 10.39
C SER A 85 7.36 -4.07 10.62
N ALA A 86 6.24 -3.39 10.35
CA ALA A 86 4.92 -4.01 10.36
C ALA A 86 4.78 -5.09 9.24
N ALA A 87 5.59 -5.01 8.18
CA ALA A 87 5.62 -6.02 7.11
C ALA A 87 6.47 -7.25 7.45
N SER A 88 7.17 -7.30 8.59
CA SER A 88 8.06 -8.41 8.92
C SER A 88 7.33 -9.76 8.91
N GLY A 89 6.10 -9.80 9.40
CA GLY A 89 5.23 -10.98 9.39
C GLY A 89 4.90 -11.51 7.99
N LEU A 90 4.84 -10.63 6.99
CA LEU A 90 4.54 -10.99 5.60
C LEU A 90 5.72 -11.70 4.91
N LEU A 91 6.93 -11.44 5.38
CA LEU A 91 8.16 -11.93 4.78
C LEU A 91 8.79 -13.12 5.52
N THR A 92 8.12 -13.65 6.54
CA THR A 92 8.64 -14.79 7.34
C THR A 92 8.86 -16.06 6.52
N ALA A 93 8.14 -16.24 5.41
CA ALA A 93 8.32 -17.36 4.50
C ALA A 93 9.54 -17.22 3.58
N VAL A 94 10.18 -16.06 3.54
CA VAL A 94 11.37 -15.82 2.70
C VAL A 94 12.58 -16.44 3.39
N LYS A 95 13.10 -17.50 2.78
CA LYS A 95 14.30 -18.20 3.24
C LYS A 95 15.58 -17.46 2.83
N SER A 96 15.60 -16.97 1.60
CA SER A 96 16.71 -16.17 1.08
C SER A 96 16.24 -15.21 0.00
N LEU A 97 16.93 -14.06 -0.09
CA LEU A 97 16.81 -13.09 -1.16
C LEU A 97 18.21 -12.78 -1.68
N THR A 98 18.41 -12.93 -2.98
CA THR A 98 19.70 -12.71 -3.62
C THR A 98 19.59 -11.86 -4.87
N ALA A 99 20.58 -10.98 -5.08
CA ALA A 99 20.77 -10.28 -6.34
C ALA A 99 21.42 -11.22 -7.36
N ASP A 100 20.85 -11.29 -8.56
CA ASP A 100 21.42 -12.01 -9.70
C ASP A 100 21.77 -10.99 -10.80
N GLY A 101 22.98 -10.47 -10.76
CA GLY A 101 23.39 -9.32 -11.54
C GLY A 101 22.69 -8.02 -11.08
N LYS A 102 22.62 -7.00 -11.95
CA LYS A 102 22.10 -5.68 -11.59
C LYS A 102 20.58 -5.56 -11.66
N ASN A 103 19.92 -6.40 -12.47
CA ASN A 103 18.53 -6.21 -12.85
C ASN A 103 17.66 -7.44 -12.56
N ARG A 104 18.08 -8.27 -11.61
CA ARG A 104 17.31 -9.45 -11.23
C ARG A 104 17.47 -9.72 -9.75
N VAL A 105 16.36 -10.12 -9.12
CA VAL A 105 16.37 -10.66 -7.75
C VAL A 105 15.66 -11.99 -7.70
N ILE A 106 16.13 -12.84 -6.81
CA ILE A 106 15.62 -14.20 -6.62
C ILE A 106 15.23 -14.36 -5.15
N PHE A 107 13.97 -14.73 -4.93
CA PHE A 107 13.46 -15.13 -3.62
C PHE A 107 13.30 -16.64 -3.59
N ASP A 108 13.90 -17.29 -2.60
CA ASP A 108 13.62 -18.67 -2.26
C ASP A 108 12.74 -18.69 -0.99
N LEU A 109 11.59 -19.37 -1.07
CA LEU A 109 10.62 -19.47 0.02
C LEU A 109 10.73 -20.83 0.73
N GLU A 110 10.40 -20.89 2.01
CA GLU A 110 10.33 -22.12 2.80
C GLU A 110 9.28 -23.10 2.25
N SER A 111 8.13 -22.58 1.81
CA SER A 111 7.04 -23.33 1.21
C SER A 111 6.51 -22.63 -0.03
N ALA A 112 5.84 -23.40 -0.90
CA ALA A 112 5.22 -22.83 -2.11
C ALA A 112 4.13 -21.82 -1.74
N ASN A 113 4.19 -20.64 -2.37
CA ASN A 113 3.20 -19.60 -2.23
C ASN A 113 2.95 -18.92 -3.58
N ALA A 114 1.80 -19.21 -4.20
CA ALA A 114 1.40 -18.63 -5.48
C ALA A 114 1.06 -17.13 -5.37
N ASP A 115 0.71 -16.67 -4.17
CA ASP A 115 0.31 -15.27 -3.90
C ASP A 115 1.51 -14.39 -3.49
N PHE A 116 2.73 -14.92 -3.51
CA PHE A 116 3.92 -14.16 -3.14
C PHE A 116 4.07 -12.84 -3.94
N PRO A 117 3.75 -12.78 -5.25
CA PRO A 117 3.76 -11.52 -5.99
C PRO A 117 2.76 -10.46 -5.48
N PHE A 118 1.66 -10.86 -4.82
CA PHE A 118 0.79 -9.91 -4.11
C PHE A 118 1.42 -9.43 -2.80
N ILE A 119 2.18 -10.27 -2.10
CA ILE A 119 2.84 -9.89 -0.85
C ILE A 119 3.86 -8.77 -1.12
N VAL A 120 4.62 -8.85 -2.20
CA VAL A 120 5.63 -7.83 -2.53
C VAL A 120 5.04 -6.52 -3.08
N SER A 121 3.72 -6.43 -3.24
CA SER A 121 3.00 -5.18 -3.52
C SER A 121 2.49 -4.47 -2.26
N ASP A 122 2.75 -5.02 -1.08
CA ASP A 122 2.31 -4.40 0.18
C ASP A 122 2.93 -3.02 0.37
N TYR A 123 2.14 -2.07 0.81
CA TYR A 123 2.51 -0.65 0.89
C TYR A 123 3.71 -0.34 1.81
N HIS A 124 4.04 -1.25 2.72
CA HIS A 124 5.24 -1.11 3.54
C HIS A 124 6.51 -1.43 2.74
N ILE A 125 6.42 -2.31 1.73
CA ILE A 125 7.57 -2.89 1.02
C ILE A 125 7.92 -2.05 -0.21
N SER A 126 8.07 -0.74 -0.03
CA SER A 126 8.50 0.15 -1.11
C SER A 126 10.02 0.06 -1.36
N ILE A 127 10.42 0.17 -2.64
CA ILE A 127 11.83 0.10 -3.01
C ILE A 127 12.49 1.45 -2.83
N ARG A 128 13.57 1.46 -2.06
CA ARG A 128 14.31 2.65 -1.64
C ARG A 128 15.81 2.50 -1.97
N PRO A 129 16.56 3.61 -2.07
CA PRO A 129 18.01 3.50 -2.23
C PRO A 129 18.64 2.75 -1.05
N ALA A 130 19.56 1.84 -1.32
CA ALA A 130 20.28 1.11 -0.27
C ALA A 130 20.92 2.09 0.72
N GLY A 131 20.63 1.89 2.01
CA GLY A 131 21.09 2.75 3.10
C GLY A 131 20.23 3.97 3.37
N ASP A 132 19.12 4.17 2.66
CA ASP A 132 18.22 5.32 2.85
C ASP A 132 16.74 4.91 2.80
N MET A 133 16.21 4.44 3.92
CA MET A 133 14.82 3.96 4.02
C MET A 133 13.83 5.02 4.49
N ALA A 134 14.29 6.20 4.94
CA ALA A 134 13.44 7.16 5.64
C ALA A 134 13.50 8.61 5.14
N SER A 135 14.30 8.92 4.11
CA SER A 135 14.44 10.31 3.62
C SER A 135 13.28 10.79 2.74
N GLY A 136 12.41 9.91 2.26
CA GLY A 136 11.40 10.25 1.25
C GLY A 136 11.93 10.16 -0.19
N VAL A 137 13.16 9.73 -0.41
CA VAL A 137 13.71 9.43 -1.74
C VAL A 137 13.16 8.10 -2.23
N GLY A 138 12.53 8.09 -3.38
CA GLY A 138 11.96 6.90 -4.02
C GLY A 138 12.03 7.00 -5.54
N THR A 139 11.24 6.18 -6.24
CA THR A 139 11.15 6.10 -7.70
C THR A 139 9.82 6.64 -8.23
N GLY A 140 9.00 7.21 -7.37
CA GLY A 140 7.62 7.59 -7.64
C GLY A 140 7.47 8.81 -8.56
N GLY A 141 6.21 9.10 -8.90
CA GLY A 141 5.85 10.20 -9.81
C GLY A 141 6.08 11.60 -9.25
N TYR A 142 6.28 11.72 -7.94
CA TYR A 142 6.48 13.01 -7.27
C TYR A 142 7.65 12.94 -6.30
N ILE A 143 8.43 14.01 -6.29
CA ILE A 143 9.61 14.21 -5.45
C ILE A 143 9.17 14.98 -4.20
N LEU A 144 9.48 14.46 -3.02
CA LEU A 144 9.17 15.12 -1.76
C LEU A 144 10.04 16.37 -1.56
N GLU A 145 9.41 17.53 -1.39
CA GLU A 145 10.09 18.78 -1.07
C GLU A 145 10.06 19.11 0.42
N SER A 146 8.93 18.87 1.06
CA SER A 146 8.80 19.08 2.51
C SER A 146 7.82 18.08 3.12
N PHE A 147 8.09 17.72 4.36
CA PHE A 147 7.25 16.87 5.19
C PHE A 147 7.12 17.47 6.57
N ASP A 148 5.91 17.85 6.94
CA ASP A 148 5.55 18.28 8.29
C ASP A 148 4.66 17.21 8.92
N PRO A 149 5.19 16.38 9.82
CA PRO A 149 4.49 15.24 10.39
C PRO A 149 3.14 15.61 10.99
N GLY A 150 2.08 14.91 10.60
CA GLY A 150 0.71 15.14 11.07
C GLY A 150 0.03 16.36 10.48
N VAL A 151 0.68 17.11 9.62
CA VAL A 151 0.17 18.36 9.04
C VAL A 151 0.06 18.26 7.53
N LYS A 152 1.20 18.29 6.82
CA LYS A 152 1.19 18.19 5.36
C LYS A 152 2.53 17.78 4.75
N SER A 153 2.46 17.34 3.50
CA SER A 153 3.60 17.15 2.61
C SER A 153 3.41 17.96 1.34
N VAL A 154 4.50 18.48 0.82
CA VAL A 154 4.56 19.14 -0.49
C VAL A 154 5.46 18.32 -1.40
N LEU A 155 4.94 17.98 -2.57
CA LEU A 155 5.65 17.14 -3.53
C LEU A 155 5.56 17.78 -4.93
N LYS A 156 6.67 17.73 -5.69
CA LYS A 156 6.72 18.20 -7.08
C LYS A 156 6.81 17.05 -8.06
N ARG A 157 6.29 17.27 -9.26
CA ARG A 157 6.39 16.30 -10.35
C ARG A 157 7.83 15.86 -10.56
N ASN A 158 8.03 14.55 -10.63
CA ASN A 158 9.30 13.95 -11.06
C ASN A 158 9.39 14.03 -12.60
N PRO A 159 10.30 14.85 -13.16
CA PRO A 159 10.44 14.98 -14.61
C PRO A 159 10.97 13.69 -15.26
N ASN A 160 11.64 12.84 -14.51
CA ASN A 160 12.22 11.58 -14.98
C ASN A 160 11.39 10.35 -14.54
N TYR A 161 10.08 10.53 -14.31
CA TYR A 161 9.25 9.41 -13.91
C TYR A 161 9.17 8.36 -15.01
N TRP A 162 9.50 7.12 -14.66
CA TRP A 162 9.59 6.02 -15.60
C TRP A 162 8.24 5.52 -16.16
N LYS A 163 7.11 5.81 -15.49
CA LYS A 163 5.75 5.49 -15.99
C LYS A 163 5.28 6.64 -16.90
N GLU A 164 5.32 6.43 -18.22
CA GLU A 164 4.82 7.41 -19.18
C GLU A 164 3.35 7.77 -18.97
N GLY A 165 3.00 9.03 -19.18
CA GLY A 165 1.63 9.53 -19.08
C GLY A 165 1.04 9.50 -17.66
N LYS A 166 1.90 9.45 -16.64
CA LYS A 166 1.54 9.55 -15.22
C LYS A 166 2.14 10.81 -14.60
N ALA A 167 1.84 11.07 -13.31
CA ALA A 167 2.23 12.30 -12.61
C ALA A 167 1.72 13.58 -13.33
N HIS A 168 0.39 13.72 -13.39
CA HIS A 168 -0.28 14.75 -14.20
C HIS A 168 -0.19 16.16 -13.62
N PHE A 169 -0.03 16.32 -12.31
CA PHE A 169 0.02 17.62 -11.63
C PHE A 169 1.47 18.10 -11.49
N ASP A 170 1.68 19.41 -11.50
CA ASP A 170 3.03 19.99 -11.31
C ASP A 170 3.45 19.88 -9.84
N GLU A 171 2.48 20.05 -8.93
CA GLU A 171 2.66 19.99 -7.49
C GLU A 171 1.47 19.25 -6.85
N VAL A 172 1.73 18.54 -5.77
CA VAL A 172 0.75 17.84 -4.93
C VAL A 172 0.97 18.22 -3.48
N GLU A 173 -0.05 18.73 -2.81
CA GLU A 173 -0.07 18.87 -1.36
C GLU A 173 -0.92 17.75 -0.75
N LEU A 174 -0.35 16.95 0.13
CA LEU A 174 -1.08 16.00 0.96
C LEU A 174 -1.30 16.62 2.33
N ILE A 175 -2.57 16.80 2.71
CA ILE A 175 -2.94 17.51 3.94
C ILE A 175 -3.62 16.52 4.89
N SER A 176 -3.12 16.43 6.13
CA SER A 176 -3.68 15.59 7.18
C SER A 176 -4.81 16.32 7.91
N ILE A 177 -6.07 16.03 7.54
CA ILE A 177 -7.24 16.56 8.22
C ILE A 177 -7.98 15.39 8.89
N ILE A 178 -7.83 15.25 10.20
CA ILE A 178 -8.33 14.09 10.96
C ILE A 178 -9.88 14.10 11.03
N ASP A 179 -10.48 15.25 11.28
CA ASP A 179 -11.94 15.36 11.40
C ASP A 179 -12.64 15.19 10.05
N PRO A 180 -13.56 14.21 9.90
CA PRO A 180 -14.26 13.98 8.63
C PRO A 180 -15.11 15.15 8.17
N THR A 181 -15.72 15.89 9.10
CA THR A 181 -16.57 17.05 8.77
C THR A 181 -15.73 18.19 8.23
N ALA A 182 -14.55 18.43 8.84
CA ALA A 182 -13.61 19.43 8.36
C ALA A 182 -13.11 19.09 6.95
N ARG A 183 -12.74 17.82 6.67
CA ARG A 183 -12.34 17.39 5.32
C ARG A 183 -13.42 17.63 4.27
N GLN A 184 -14.66 17.26 4.60
CA GLN A 184 -15.80 17.46 3.70
C GLN A 184 -16.07 18.96 3.45
N THR A 185 -15.98 19.78 4.50
CA THR A 185 -16.18 21.22 4.38
C THR A 185 -15.10 21.85 3.49
N ALA A 186 -13.84 21.46 3.68
CA ALA A 186 -12.73 21.94 2.86
C ALA A 186 -12.92 21.60 1.36
N LEU A 187 -13.37 20.37 1.05
CA LEU A 187 -13.70 19.99 -0.33
C LEU A 187 -14.88 20.79 -0.89
N MET A 188 -15.96 20.93 -0.10
CA MET A 188 -17.16 21.66 -0.53
C MET A 188 -16.89 23.14 -0.78
N ASN A 189 -15.93 23.74 -0.06
CA ASN A 189 -15.53 25.13 -0.23
C ASN A 189 -14.45 25.32 -1.32
N GLY A 190 -13.93 24.23 -1.91
CA GLY A 190 -12.84 24.30 -2.90
C GLY A 190 -11.48 24.64 -2.30
N GLU A 191 -11.29 24.41 -1.00
CA GLU A 191 -10.01 24.59 -0.31
C GLU A 191 -9.03 23.43 -0.62
N ILE A 192 -9.59 22.26 -0.96
CA ILE A 192 -8.88 21.06 -1.41
C ILE A 192 -9.62 20.44 -2.58
N ASP A 193 -8.89 19.70 -3.44
CA ASP A 193 -9.40 19.14 -4.69
C ASP A 193 -9.93 17.71 -4.55
N SER A 194 -9.46 16.96 -3.54
CA SER A 194 -9.83 15.57 -3.34
C SER A 194 -9.79 15.17 -1.88
N ILE A 195 -10.68 14.27 -1.50
CA ILE A 195 -10.65 13.59 -0.19
C ILE A 195 -10.81 12.09 -0.41
N ASP A 196 -10.21 11.33 0.47
CA ASP A 196 -10.44 9.90 0.58
C ASP A 196 -11.29 9.56 1.82
N ARG A 197 -11.71 8.29 1.93
CA ARG A 197 -12.47 7.77 3.09
C ARG A 197 -13.64 8.66 3.47
N VAL A 198 -14.50 8.95 2.49
CA VAL A 198 -15.71 9.75 2.68
C VAL A 198 -16.61 9.06 3.72
N ASP A 199 -17.14 9.83 4.68
CA ASP A 199 -18.17 9.32 5.58
C ASP A 199 -19.43 8.98 4.79
N LEU A 200 -19.78 7.69 4.74
CA LEU A 200 -20.91 7.18 3.96
C LEU A 200 -22.24 7.80 4.37
N LYS A 201 -22.38 8.28 5.62
CA LYS A 201 -23.59 8.98 6.07
C LYS A 201 -23.83 10.29 5.33
N THR A 202 -22.78 10.90 4.83
CA THR A 202 -22.82 12.21 4.15
C THR A 202 -22.71 12.10 2.63
N ILE A 203 -22.49 10.91 2.08
CA ILE A 203 -22.32 10.69 0.64
C ILE A 203 -23.43 11.31 -0.21
N ASN A 204 -24.67 11.32 0.30
CA ASN A 204 -25.79 11.92 -0.40
C ASN A 204 -25.72 13.45 -0.52
N LEU A 205 -24.92 14.13 0.30
CA LEU A 205 -24.66 15.56 0.14
C LEU A 205 -23.74 15.78 -1.06
N PHE A 206 -22.70 14.99 -1.18
CA PHE A 206 -21.79 15.04 -2.34
C PHE A 206 -22.51 14.70 -3.64
N LYS A 207 -23.38 13.69 -3.65
CA LYS A 207 -24.18 13.32 -4.85
C LYS A 207 -25.07 14.44 -5.38
N ARG A 208 -25.40 15.43 -4.56
CA ARG A 208 -26.20 16.60 -4.98
C ARG A 208 -25.35 17.72 -5.58
N ASN A 209 -24.05 17.70 -5.36
CA ASN A 209 -23.12 18.67 -5.92
C ASN A 209 -22.55 18.12 -7.24
N THR A 210 -22.92 18.76 -8.36
CA THR A 210 -22.50 18.34 -9.71
C THR A 210 -21.02 18.57 -9.99
N ASP A 211 -20.36 19.39 -9.17
CA ASP A 211 -18.94 19.71 -9.32
C ASP A 211 -18.04 18.68 -8.62
N ILE A 212 -18.64 17.75 -7.86
CA ILE A 212 -17.91 16.68 -7.17
C ILE A 212 -18.16 15.35 -7.86
N ASN A 213 -17.08 14.68 -8.22
CA ASN A 213 -17.10 13.31 -8.73
C ASN A 213 -16.84 12.34 -7.58
N ILE A 214 -17.70 11.34 -7.43
CA ILE A 214 -17.55 10.29 -6.43
C ILE A 214 -17.00 9.05 -7.13
N MET A 215 -15.83 8.61 -6.71
CA MET A 215 -15.22 7.36 -7.15
C MET A 215 -15.47 6.27 -6.10
N ASP A 216 -16.20 5.24 -6.49
CA ASP A 216 -16.42 4.04 -5.68
C ASP A 216 -15.57 2.92 -6.26
N ILE A 217 -14.54 2.50 -5.52
CA ILE A 217 -13.57 1.53 -5.98
C ILE A 217 -13.56 0.35 -5.00
N THR A 218 -13.82 -0.84 -5.52
CA THR A 218 -13.64 -2.08 -4.75
C THR A 218 -12.15 -2.34 -4.56
N GLY A 219 -11.69 -2.19 -3.33
CA GLY A 219 -10.29 -2.43 -2.95
C GLY A 219 -10.09 -3.75 -2.21
N THR A 220 -8.87 -3.99 -1.75
CA THR A 220 -8.49 -5.16 -0.95
C THR A 220 -8.72 -4.97 0.55
N ALA A 221 -9.03 -3.73 0.98
CA ALA A 221 -9.33 -3.45 2.39
C ALA A 221 -10.62 -4.15 2.84
N HIS A 222 -10.57 -4.84 3.98
CA HIS A 222 -11.70 -5.57 4.50
C HIS A 222 -11.84 -5.44 6.01
N TYR A 223 -13.07 -5.55 6.48
CA TYR A 223 -13.38 -5.62 7.91
C TYR A 223 -13.49 -7.07 8.34
N THR A 224 -12.77 -7.44 9.37
CA THR A 224 -12.78 -8.78 9.95
C THR A 224 -13.07 -8.74 11.45
N PHE A 225 -13.54 -9.85 11.98
CA PHE A 225 -13.67 -10.10 13.42
C PHE A 225 -12.76 -11.27 13.81
N PRO A 226 -11.44 -11.04 13.89
CA PRO A 226 -10.49 -12.12 14.17
C PRO A 226 -10.66 -12.65 15.58
N MET A 227 -10.69 -13.98 15.70
CA MET A 227 -10.77 -14.68 16.98
C MET A 227 -9.41 -15.28 17.33
N ARG A 228 -8.84 -14.90 18.47
CA ARG A 228 -7.54 -15.40 18.95
C ARG A 228 -7.70 -16.81 19.51
N LEU A 229 -7.29 -17.83 18.75
CA LEU A 229 -7.48 -19.24 19.08
C LEU A 229 -6.78 -19.68 20.35
N ASN A 230 -5.75 -18.98 20.77
CA ASN A 230 -4.96 -19.24 21.98
C ASN A 230 -5.46 -18.49 23.22
N VAL A 231 -6.63 -17.88 23.15
CA VAL A 231 -7.24 -17.13 24.27
C VAL A 231 -8.66 -17.65 24.49
N ASP A 232 -8.98 -18.02 25.75
CA ASP A 232 -10.33 -18.41 26.12
C ASP A 232 -11.33 -17.25 25.89
N PRO A 233 -12.56 -17.57 25.43
CA PRO A 233 -13.10 -18.90 25.11
C PRO A 233 -12.90 -19.31 23.63
N PHE A 234 -12.09 -18.62 22.85
CA PHE A 234 -11.97 -18.80 21.38
C PHE A 234 -11.18 -20.06 20.96
N GLY A 235 -10.62 -20.81 21.89
CA GLY A 235 -10.13 -22.17 21.64
C GLY A 235 -11.24 -23.13 21.22
N ASP A 236 -12.48 -22.88 21.68
CA ASP A 236 -13.66 -23.70 21.37
C ASP A 236 -14.10 -23.46 19.91
N TYR A 237 -14.11 -24.56 19.13
CA TYR A 237 -14.51 -24.52 17.72
C TYR A 237 -16.00 -24.19 17.56
N ASP A 238 -16.87 -24.79 18.37
CA ASP A 238 -18.32 -24.62 18.24
C ASP A 238 -18.73 -23.17 18.56
N LEU A 239 -18.07 -22.57 19.56
CA LEU A 239 -18.26 -21.14 19.85
C LEU A 239 -17.87 -20.25 18.67
N ARG A 240 -16.71 -20.50 18.05
CA ARG A 240 -16.29 -19.72 16.88
C ARG A 240 -17.29 -19.85 15.73
N MET A 241 -17.77 -21.08 15.47
CA MET A 241 -18.76 -21.31 14.44
C MET A 241 -20.11 -20.65 14.76
N ALA A 242 -20.55 -20.70 16.02
CA ALA A 242 -21.76 -20.02 16.47
C ALA A 242 -21.67 -18.50 16.21
N LEU A 243 -20.55 -17.87 16.56
CA LEU A 243 -20.29 -16.45 16.31
C LEU A 243 -20.27 -16.16 14.80
N LYS A 244 -19.58 -16.99 14.00
CA LYS A 244 -19.52 -16.85 12.53
C LYS A 244 -20.92 -16.89 11.91
N TRP A 245 -21.79 -17.81 12.34
CA TRP A 245 -23.15 -17.96 11.83
C TRP A 245 -24.13 -16.91 12.39
N SER A 246 -23.82 -16.25 13.51
CA SER A 246 -24.68 -15.21 14.09
C SER A 246 -24.61 -13.89 13.32
N ILE A 247 -23.57 -13.66 12.53
CA ILE A 247 -23.34 -12.42 11.80
C ILE A 247 -24.03 -12.47 10.44
N ARG A 248 -24.98 -11.57 10.24
CA ARG A 248 -25.64 -11.38 8.94
C ARG A 248 -24.82 -10.39 8.10
N ARG A 249 -23.81 -10.87 7.38
CA ARG A 249 -22.83 -10.06 6.67
C ARG A 249 -23.47 -9.10 5.67
N GLN A 250 -24.48 -9.55 4.92
CA GLN A 250 -25.19 -8.68 3.98
C GLN A 250 -25.89 -7.52 4.69
N GLU A 251 -26.48 -7.75 5.86
CA GLU A 251 -27.09 -6.65 6.63
C GLU A 251 -26.07 -5.61 7.10
N LEU A 252 -24.82 -6.01 7.36
CA LEU A 252 -23.75 -5.06 7.67
C LEU A 252 -23.40 -4.21 6.46
N VAL A 253 -23.29 -4.82 5.27
CA VAL A 253 -23.08 -4.06 4.03
C VAL A 253 -24.22 -3.09 3.79
N ASP A 254 -25.47 -3.56 3.87
CA ASP A 254 -26.64 -2.73 3.55
C ASP A 254 -26.87 -1.59 4.55
N LYS A 255 -26.73 -1.89 5.87
CA LYS A 255 -27.12 -0.94 6.94
C LYS A 255 -25.96 -0.10 7.46
N ILE A 256 -24.77 -0.67 7.52
CA ILE A 256 -23.58 0.02 8.07
C ILE A 256 -22.78 0.67 6.97
N LEU A 257 -22.53 -0.07 5.89
CA LEU A 257 -21.78 0.44 4.75
C LEU A 257 -22.70 1.08 3.69
N LEU A 258 -24.01 1.15 3.95
CA LEU A 258 -25.01 1.81 3.08
C LEU A 258 -24.94 1.30 1.62
N GLY A 259 -24.60 0.03 1.42
CA GLY A 259 -24.44 -0.61 0.13
C GLY A 259 -23.07 -0.43 -0.53
N TYR A 260 -22.14 0.30 0.10
CA TYR A 260 -20.76 0.47 -0.39
C TYR A 260 -19.87 -0.66 0.14
N GLY A 261 -19.62 -1.62 -0.71
CA GLY A 261 -18.80 -2.79 -0.38
C GLY A 261 -19.48 -4.11 -0.78
N ALA A 262 -18.76 -5.18 -0.57
CA ALA A 262 -19.22 -6.53 -0.84
C ALA A 262 -18.98 -7.47 0.35
N VAL A 263 -19.76 -8.55 0.43
CA VAL A 263 -19.49 -9.59 1.44
C VAL A 263 -18.22 -10.31 1.04
N GLY A 264 -17.23 -10.31 1.94
CA GLY A 264 -16.00 -11.05 1.77
C GLY A 264 -16.23 -12.55 1.89
N ASN A 265 -15.35 -13.31 1.25
CA ASN A 265 -15.34 -14.76 1.30
C ASN A 265 -14.18 -15.22 2.19
N ASP A 266 -14.48 -15.75 3.37
CA ASP A 266 -13.54 -16.29 4.37
C ASP A 266 -13.94 -17.70 4.84
#